data_23f5fdc077b870da0ed8c4b23533c899
#
_entry.id   23f5fdc077b870da0ed8c4b23533c899
#
_cell.length_a   1.000
_cell.length_b   1.000
_cell.length_c   1.000
_cell.angle_alpha   90.00
_cell.angle_beta   90.00
_cell.angle_gamma   90.00
#
_symmetry.space_group_name_H-M   'P 1'
#
loop_
_entity.id
_entity.type
_entity.pdbx_description
1 polymer ?
#
loop_
_entity_poly.entity_id
_entity_poly.type
_entity_poly.pdbx_seq_one_letter_code
_entity_poly.pdbx_strand_id
1 'polypeptide(L)'
;MSLLQRIFGESKARAALAPLYNAIVAAGRDPAWYRAGVPDTLDGRFDMIAALTALVLLRLEAEGEAAREASVRLTETFIDDMDSSLRQLGIGDYVVGKHVGRMMSALGGRLGAFRDAEDGLGGAVRRNIFHDAPPSEQAVATVAARLESARDRLAAANLAALLAGELPKP
;
A
#
# COMPACT_ATOMS: atom_id res chain seq x y z
N MET A 1 16.54 -21.17 -20.42
CA MET A 1 16.99 -20.02 -19.59
C MET A 1 17.60 -20.56 -18.31
N SER A 2 18.83 -20.14 -17.99
CA SER A 2 19.57 -20.60 -16.79
C SER A 2 18.90 -20.12 -15.50
N LEU A 3 18.95 -20.93 -14.42
CA LEU A 3 18.48 -20.56 -13.07
C LEU A 3 19.09 -19.23 -12.62
N LEU A 4 20.35 -18.98 -12.93
CA LEU A 4 21.05 -17.72 -12.65
C LEU A 4 20.41 -16.53 -13.37
N GLN A 5 19.98 -16.67 -14.63
CA GLN A 5 19.32 -15.59 -15.37
C GLN A 5 17.95 -15.23 -14.76
N ARG A 6 17.22 -16.20 -14.18
CA ARG A 6 15.97 -15.93 -13.47
C ARG A 6 16.24 -15.17 -12.17
N ILE A 7 17.19 -15.61 -11.36
CA ILE A 7 17.53 -14.97 -10.07
C ILE A 7 18.04 -13.54 -10.27
N PHE A 8 18.94 -13.31 -11.24
CA PHE A 8 19.44 -11.96 -11.55
C PHE A 8 18.37 -11.08 -12.20
N GLY A 9 17.46 -11.65 -13.01
CA GLY A 9 16.33 -10.93 -13.59
C GLY A 9 15.32 -10.49 -12.53
N GLU A 10 14.99 -11.36 -11.58
CA GLU A 10 14.09 -11.07 -10.47
C GLU A 10 14.66 -9.99 -9.53
N SER A 11 15.94 -10.08 -9.20
CA SER A 11 16.63 -9.06 -8.37
C SER A 11 16.64 -7.68 -9.07
N LYS A 12 16.92 -7.64 -10.37
CA LYS A 12 16.94 -6.39 -11.15
C LYS A 12 15.54 -5.79 -11.32
N ALA A 13 14.53 -6.61 -11.55
CA ALA A 13 13.13 -6.17 -11.67
C ALA A 13 12.59 -5.65 -10.31
N ARG A 14 12.98 -6.28 -9.20
CA ARG A 14 12.66 -5.82 -7.85
C ARG A 14 13.33 -4.47 -7.53
N ALA A 15 14.60 -4.32 -7.88
CA ALA A 15 15.32 -3.06 -7.74
C ALA A 15 14.70 -1.91 -8.56
N ALA A 16 14.09 -2.21 -9.70
CA ALA A 16 13.45 -1.22 -10.56
C ALA A 16 12.18 -0.59 -9.92
N LEU A 17 11.47 -1.30 -9.04
CA LEU A 17 10.29 -0.77 -8.35
C LEU A 17 10.58 -0.22 -6.94
N ALA A 18 11.82 -0.34 -6.46
CA ALA A 18 12.19 0.21 -5.16
C ALA A 18 11.88 1.72 -5.03
N PRO A 19 12.10 2.57 -6.05
CA PRO A 19 11.73 3.98 -5.97
C PRO A 19 10.23 4.19 -5.71
N LEU A 20 9.36 3.48 -6.41
CA LEU A 20 7.91 3.56 -6.22
C LEU A 20 7.51 3.10 -4.81
N TYR A 21 8.01 1.94 -4.37
CA TYR A 21 7.70 1.44 -3.04
C TYR A 21 8.19 2.38 -1.92
N ASN A 22 9.40 2.90 -2.04
CA ASN A 22 9.94 3.88 -1.10
C ASN A 22 9.09 5.16 -1.05
N ALA A 23 8.58 5.63 -2.19
CA ALA A 23 7.69 6.77 -2.26
C ALA A 23 6.35 6.48 -1.56
N ILE A 24 5.78 5.27 -1.72
CA ILE A 24 4.57 4.83 -1.02
C ILE A 24 4.81 4.82 0.50
N VAL A 25 5.91 4.23 0.95
CA VAL A 25 6.26 4.18 2.39
C VAL A 25 6.44 5.59 2.95
N ALA A 26 7.14 6.47 2.24
CA ALA A 26 7.31 7.86 2.64
C ALA A 26 5.97 8.60 2.73
N ALA A 27 5.09 8.43 1.74
CA ALA A 27 3.76 9.03 1.73
C ALA A 27 2.87 8.48 2.86
N GLY A 28 2.93 7.17 3.16
CA GLY A 28 2.18 6.55 4.27
C GLY A 28 2.65 6.98 5.64
N ARG A 29 3.89 7.44 5.76
CA ARG A 29 4.49 7.97 6.99
C ARG A 29 4.37 9.50 7.13
N ASP A 30 3.68 10.17 6.20
CA ASP A 30 3.46 11.62 6.30
C ASP A 30 2.73 11.94 7.62
N PRO A 31 3.30 12.84 8.48
CA PRO A 31 2.67 13.23 9.74
C PRO A 31 1.26 13.82 9.58
N ALA A 32 0.91 14.27 8.39
CA ALA A 32 -0.41 14.82 8.11
C ALA A 32 -1.55 13.79 8.24
N TRP A 33 -1.28 12.48 8.09
CA TRP A 33 -2.26 11.42 8.35
C TRP A 33 -2.59 11.32 9.83
N TYR A 34 -1.57 11.33 10.68
CA TYR A 34 -1.69 11.17 12.13
C TYR A 34 -2.32 12.43 12.77
N ARG A 35 -2.00 13.61 12.24
CA ARG A 35 -2.71 14.85 12.60
C ARG A 35 -4.18 14.86 12.18
N ALA A 36 -4.55 14.12 11.14
CA ALA A 36 -5.92 13.93 10.70
C ALA A 36 -6.69 12.90 11.54
N GLY A 37 -6.02 12.21 12.48
CA GLY A 37 -6.63 11.30 13.42
C GLY A 37 -6.28 9.81 13.21
N VAL A 38 -5.48 9.46 12.21
CA VAL A 38 -4.97 8.08 12.09
C VAL A 38 -4.14 7.76 13.34
N PRO A 39 -4.33 6.58 13.98
CA PRO A 39 -3.53 6.20 15.13
C PRO A 39 -2.03 6.18 14.81
N ASP A 40 -1.21 6.91 15.60
CA ASP A 40 0.24 6.87 15.44
C ASP A 40 0.84 5.67 16.18
N THR A 41 0.44 4.50 15.75
CA THR A 41 0.88 3.20 16.23
C THR A 41 1.57 2.44 15.10
N LEU A 42 2.20 1.31 15.41
CA LEU A 42 2.77 0.42 14.40
C LEU A 42 1.69 -0.04 13.39
N ASP A 43 0.53 -0.42 13.90
CA ASP A 43 -0.60 -0.89 13.08
C ASP A 43 -1.17 0.25 12.22
N GLY A 44 -1.37 1.46 12.78
CA GLY A 44 -1.83 2.60 12.00
C GLY A 44 -0.84 3.03 10.91
N ARG A 45 0.47 2.91 11.14
CA ARG A 45 1.49 3.14 10.11
C ARG A 45 1.46 2.08 9.02
N PHE A 46 1.29 0.82 9.42
CA PHE A 46 1.06 -0.28 8.47
C PHE A 46 -0.20 -0.04 7.63
N ASP A 47 -1.31 0.33 8.26
CA ASP A 47 -2.58 0.56 7.59
C ASP A 47 -2.49 1.66 6.53
N MET A 48 -1.77 2.74 6.80
CA MET A 48 -1.56 3.81 5.83
C MET A 48 -0.70 3.38 4.65
N ILE A 49 0.39 2.64 4.88
CA ILE A 49 1.23 2.08 3.80
C ILE A 49 0.39 1.11 2.96
N ALA A 50 -0.38 0.21 3.59
CA ALA A 50 -1.25 -0.74 2.90
C ALA A 50 -2.36 -0.04 2.10
N ALA A 51 -2.96 1.04 2.62
CA ALA A 51 -3.98 1.82 1.92
C ALA A 51 -3.42 2.50 0.66
N LEU A 52 -2.27 3.14 0.76
CA LEU A 52 -1.62 3.77 -0.39
C LEU A 52 -1.12 2.74 -1.40
N THR A 53 -0.58 1.60 -0.94
CA THR A 53 -0.23 0.48 -1.82
C THR A 53 -1.45 -0.02 -2.59
N ALA A 54 -2.60 -0.16 -1.93
CA ALA A 54 -3.84 -0.56 -2.58
C ALA A 54 -4.28 0.45 -3.66
N LEU A 55 -4.21 1.76 -3.40
CA LEU A 55 -4.53 2.79 -4.40
C LEU A 55 -3.60 2.71 -5.61
N VAL A 56 -2.29 2.53 -5.40
CA VAL A 56 -1.32 2.38 -6.49
C VAL A 56 -1.59 1.10 -7.28
N LEU A 57 -1.89 -0.02 -6.62
CA LEU A 57 -2.24 -1.28 -7.29
C LEU A 57 -3.49 -1.14 -8.15
N LEU A 58 -4.54 -0.44 -7.67
CA LEU A 58 -5.74 -0.15 -8.47
C LEU A 58 -5.41 0.73 -9.69
N ARG A 59 -4.49 1.69 -9.54
CA ARG A 59 -4.01 2.49 -10.66
C ARG A 59 -3.27 1.65 -11.70
N LEU A 60 -2.40 0.72 -11.26
CA LEU A 60 -1.70 -0.22 -12.14
C LEU A 60 -2.66 -1.21 -12.80
N GLU A 61 -3.69 -1.67 -12.09
CA GLU A 61 -4.75 -2.53 -12.63
C GLU A 61 -5.49 -1.85 -13.80
N ALA A 62 -5.75 -0.55 -13.70
CA ALA A 62 -6.38 0.22 -14.76
C ALA A 62 -5.54 0.31 -16.06
N GLU A 63 -4.22 0.12 -15.99
CA GLU A 63 -3.32 0.03 -17.16
C GLU A 63 -3.35 -1.36 -17.84
N GLY A 64 -4.00 -2.33 -17.23
CA GLY A 64 -4.13 -3.68 -17.77
C GLY A 64 -2.81 -4.42 -17.88
N GLU A 65 -2.59 -5.10 -19.01
CA GLU A 65 -1.42 -5.97 -19.22
C GLU A 65 -0.09 -5.19 -19.18
N ALA A 66 -0.09 -3.91 -19.56
CA ALA A 66 1.11 -3.06 -19.57
C ALA A 66 1.74 -2.88 -18.17
N ALA A 67 0.94 -2.93 -17.10
CA ALA A 67 1.41 -2.77 -15.74
C ALA A 67 1.31 -4.05 -14.87
N ARG A 68 0.94 -5.18 -15.46
CA ARG A 68 0.73 -6.44 -14.73
C ARG A 68 1.97 -6.89 -13.96
N GLU A 69 3.13 -6.87 -14.61
CA GLU A 69 4.39 -7.24 -13.93
C GLU A 69 4.69 -6.28 -12.77
N ALA A 70 4.48 -4.98 -12.95
CA ALA A 70 4.67 -3.98 -11.91
C ALA A 70 3.75 -4.23 -10.71
N SER A 71 2.48 -4.59 -10.93
CA SER A 71 1.52 -4.94 -9.87
C SER A 71 1.98 -6.14 -9.05
N VAL A 72 2.43 -7.20 -9.70
CA VAL A 72 2.97 -8.40 -9.04
C VAL A 72 4.19 -8.04 -8.20
N ARG A 73 5.15 -7.33 -8.79
CA ARG A 73 6.40 -6.94 -8.11
C ARG A 73 6.17 -6.00 -6.95
N LEU A 74 5.25 -5.05 -7.07
CA LEU A 74 4.88 -4.15 -5.99
C LEU A 74 4.28 -4.92 -4.80
N THR A 75 3.41 -5.89 -5.08
CA THR A 75 2.82 -6.75 -4.05
C THR A 75 3.89 -7.59 -3.34
N GLU A 76 4.81 -8.21 -4.09
CA GLU A 76 5.94 -8.97 -3.53
C GLU A 76 6.82 -8.09 -2.65
N THR A 77 7.16 -6.87 -3.10
CA THR A 77 7.99 -5.92 -2.35
C THR A 77 7.32 -5.50 -1.05
N PHE A 78 6.01 -5.22 -1.08
CA PHE A 78 5.23 -4.91 0.12
C PHE A 78 5.27 -6.05 1.13
N ILE A 79 5.10 -7.30 0.69
CA ILE A 79 5.12 -8.48 1.57
C ILE A 79 6.50 -8.68 2.20
N ASP A 80 7.57 -8.57 1.40
CA ASP A 80 8.94 -8.74 1.86
C ASP A 80 9.34 -7.68 2.90
N ASP A 81 8.92 -6.42 2.70
CA ASP A 81 9.18 -5.35 3.67
C ASP A 81 8.43 -5.60 4.99
N MET A 82 7.18 -6.05 4.90
CA MET A 82 6.38 -6.36 6.08
C MET A 82 6.94 -7.58 6.84
N ASP A 83 7.36 -8.64 6.14
CA ASP A 83 8.02 -9.80 6.72
C ASP A 83 9.33 -9.38 7.44
N SER A 84 10.15 -8.58 6.77
CA SER A 84 11.39 -8.03 7.34
C SER A 84 11.13 -7.20 8.61
N SER A 85 10.11 -6.35 8.58
CA SER A 85 9.73 -5.51 9.72
C SER A 85 9.29 -6.35 10.93
N LEU A 86 8.52 -7.42 10.71
CA LEU A 86 8.10 -8.35 11.77
C LEU A 86 9.29 -9.11 12.38
N ARG A 87 10.24 -9.55 11.57
CA ARG A 87 11.45 -10.23 12.04
C ARG A 87 12.31 -9.30 12.90
N GLN A 88 12.43 -8.04 12.54
CA GLN A 88 13.15 -7.03 13.34
C GLN A 88 12.49 -6.79 14.70
N LEU A 89 11.18 -7.01 14.81
CA LEU A 89 10.44 -6.96 16.09
C LEU A 89 10.57 -8.25 16.92
N GLY A 90 11.37 -9.24 16.50
CA GLY A 90 11.61 -10.47 17.22
C GLY A 90 10.50 -11.51 17.10
N ILE A 91 9.61 -11.37 16.10
CA ILE A 91 8.57 -12.36 15.83
C ILE A 91 9.20 -13.58 15.16
N GLY A 92 9.10 -14.75 15.82
CA GLY A 92 9.73 -15.98 15.36
C GLY A 92 9.14 -16.52 14.05
N ASP A 93 9.95 -17.26 13.27
CA ASP A 93 9.64 -17.76 11.92
C ASP A 93 8.30 -18.50 11.80
N TYR A 94 7.91 -19.28 12.80
CA TYR A 94 6.66 -20.03 12.79
C TYR A 94 5.42 -19.11 12.76
N VAL A 95 5.51 -17.94 13.37
CA VAL A 95 4.42 -16.96 13.46
C VAL A 95 4.42 -16.03 12.24
N VAL A 96 5.57 -15.81 11.60
CA VAL A 96 5.75 -14.94 10.44
C VAL A 96 4.82 -15.34 9.28
N GLY A 97 4.75 -16.62 8.91
CA GLY A 97 3.88 -17.08 7.82
C GLY A 97 2.39 -16.75 8.06
N LYS A 98 1.92 -16.85 9.31
CA LYS A 98 0.56 -16.48 9.69
C LYS A 98 0.34 -14.95 9.61
N HIS A 99 1.35 -14.16 9.95
CA HIS A 99 1.29 -12.71 9.84
C HIS A 99 1.29 -12.26 8.38
N VAL A 100 2.15 -12.82 7.53
CA VAL A 100 2.16 -12.57 6.08
C VAL A 100 0.79 -12.88 5.46
N GLY A 101 0.17 -14.02 5.82
CA GLY A 101 -1.19 -14.34 5.35
C GLY A 101 -2.24 -13.31 5.77
N ARG A 102 -2.16 -12.79 7.00
CA ARG A 102 -3.04 -11.69 7.46
C ARG A 102 -2.80 -10.39 6.72
N MET A 103 -1.56 -10.04 6.45
CA MET A 103 -1.21 -8.83 5.70
C MET A 103 -1.68 -8.89 4.24
N MET A 104 -1.55 -10.06 3.60
CA MET A 104 -2.11 -10.32 2.28
C MET A 104 -3.63 -10.16 2.26
N SER A 105 -4.31 -10.75 3.26
CA SER A 105 -5.76 -10.61 3.41
C SER A 105 -6.17 -9.16 3.66
N ALA A 106 -5.39 -8.42 4.46
CA ALA A 106 -5.63 -7.01 4.75
C ALA A 106 -5.45 -6.14 3.51
N LEU A 107 -4.40 -6.39 2.70
CA LEU A 107 -4.20 -5.68 1.42
C LEU A 107 -5.31 -6.01 0.43
N GLY A 108 -5.66 -7.30 0.27
CA GLY A 108 -6.75 -7.74 -0.60
C GLY A 108 -8.11 -7.17 -0.20
N GLY A 109 -8.40 -7.12 1.10
CA GLY A 109 -9.62 -6.49 1.64
C GLY A 109 -9.69 -4.99 1.33
N ARG A 110 -8.56 -4.27 1.41
CA ARG A 110 -8.50 -2.85 1.04
C ARG A 110 -8.67 -2.64 -0.46
N LEU A 111 -8.04 -3.47 -1.28
CA LEU A 111 -8.23 -3.43 -2.73
C LEU A 111 -9.70 -3.57 -3.10
N GLY A 112 -10.40 -4.59 -2.57
CA GLY A 112 -11.84 -4.76 -2.79
C GLY A 112 -12.63 -3.56 -2.30
N ALA A 113 -12.41 -3.15 -1.04
CA ALA A 113 -13.16 -2.04 -0.42
C ALA A 113 -12.96 -0.69 -1.16
N PHE A 114 -11.78 -0.44 -1.72
CA PHE A 114 -11.50 0.80 -2.45
C PHE A 114 -11.99 0.75 -3.91
N ARG A 115 -11.99 -0.44 -4.52
CA ARG A 115 -12.55 -0.66 -5.86
C ARG A 115 -14.07 -0.49 -5.86
N ASP A 116 -14.74 -1.02 -4.85
CA ASP A 116 -16.21 -1.09 -4.77
C ASP A 116 -16.81 0.13 -4.06
N ALA A 117 -16.01 1.17 -3.77
CA ALA A 117 -16.45 2.35 -3.03
C ALA A 117 -17.16 3.36 -3.96
N GLU A 118 -18.41 3.06 -4.32
CA GLU A 118 -19.24 3.94 -5.16
C GLU A 118 -19.61 5.25 -4.43
N ASP A 119 -19.88 5.17 -3.11
CA ASP A 119 -20.26 6.31 -2.26
C ASP A 119 -19.08 6.97 -1.52
N GLY A 120 -17.84 6.78 -2.04
CA GLY A 120 -16.63 7.31 -1.42
C GLY A 120 -15.96 6.37 -0.42
N LEU A 121 -14.75 6.75 0.01
CA LEU A 121 -13.88 5.87 0.81
C LEU A 121 -14.20 5.85 2.32
N GLY A 122 -15.14 6.65 2.82
CA GLY A 122 -15.41 6.79 4.25
C GLY A 122 -15.67 5.47 4.98
N GLY A 123 -16.51 4.60 4.43
CA GLY A 123 -16.80 3.29 4.99
C GLY A 123 -15.58 2.35 4.99
N ALA A 124 -14.78 2.38 3.94
CA ALA A 124 -13.57 1.60 3.82
C ALA A 124 -12.48 2.08 4.79
N VAL A 125 -12.32 3.40 4.93
CA VAL A 125 -11.40 4.05 5.88
C VAL A 125 -11.74 3.66 7.31
N ARG A 126 -13.02 3.74 7.69
CA ARG A 126 -13.47 3.36 9.04
C ARG A 126 -13.11 1.91 9.36
N ARG A 127 -13.36 0.98 8.45
CA ARG A 127 -13.12 -0.45 8.67
C ARG A 127 -11.64 -0.84 8.64
N ASN A 128 -10.83 -0.16 7.83
CA ASN A 128 -9.47 -0.61 7.53
C ASN A 128 -8.36 0.25 8.16
N ILE A 129 -8.68 1.43 8.70
CA ILE A 129 -7.70 2.34 9.32
C ILE A 129 -8.05 2.63 10.76
N PHE A 130 -9.34 2.63 11.12
CA PHE A 130 -9.81 2.94 12.46
C PHE A 130 -10.44 1.72 13.16
N HIS A 131 -9.91 0.52 12.90
CA HIS A 131 -10.49 -0.73 13.42
C HIS A 131 -10.30 -0.92 14.93
N ASP A 132 -9.27 -0.30 15.55
CA ASP A 132 -8.93 -0.53 16.97
C ASP A 132 -9.67 0.40 17.95
N ALA A 133 -10.16 1.55 17.48
CA ALA A 133 -10.87 2.50 18.32
C ALA A 133 -11.90 3.29 17.50
N PRO A 134 -13.06 3.64 18.09
CA PRO A 134 -14.06 4.43 17.37
C PRO A 134 -13.51 5.83 17.05
N PRO A 135 -13.35 6.17 15.74
CA PRO A 135 -12.86 7.49 15.33
C PRO A 135 -13.97 8.54 15.44
N SER A 136 -13.58 9.82 15.46
CA SER A 136 -14.54 10.88 15.18
C SER A 136 -14.97 10.86 13.71
N GLU A 137 -16.21 11.26 13.42
CA GLU A 137 -16.70 11.38 12.05
C GLU A 137 -15.81 12.33 11.22
N GLN A 138 -15.32 13.39 11.84
CA GLN A 138 -14.41 14.34 11.20
C GLN A 138 -13.08 13.69 10.80
N ALA A 139 -12.51 12.83 11.64
CA ALA A 139 -11.26 12.11 11.32
C ALA A 139 -11.48 11.18 10.12
N VAL A 140 -12.56 10.40 10.10
CA VAL A 140 -12.90 9.52 8.97
C VAL A 140 -13.07 10.32 7.69
N ALA A 141 -13.87 11.41 7.72
CA ALA A 141 -14.11 12.24 6.56
C ALA A 141 -12.83 12.90 6.03
N THR A 142 -11.96 13.38 6.93
CA THR A 142 -10.69 14.00 6.53
C THR A 142 -9.74 12.99 5.87
N VAL A 143 -9.58 11.81 6.46
CA VAL A 143 -8.71 10.76 5.92
C VAL A 143 -9.27 10.23 4.60
N ALA A 144 -10.58 10.00 4.51
CA ALA A 144 -11.23 9.56 3.28
C ALA A 144 -11.03 10.56 2.14
N ALA A 145 -11.31 11.85 2.36
CA ALA A 145 -11.13 12.90 1.35
C ALA A 145 -9.67 13.00 0.85
N ARG A 146 -8.69 12.80 1.74
CA ARG A 146 -7.28 12.80 1.34
C ARG A 146 -6.92 11.57 0.50
N LEU A 147 -7.43 10.38 0.84
CA LEU A 147 -7.21 9.16 0.04
C LEU A 147 -7.92 9.25 -1.32
N GLU A 148 -9.11 9.85 -1.38
CA GLU A 148 -9.82 10.13 -2.63
C GLU A 148 -9.02 11.09 -3.50
N SER A 149 -8.51 12.17 -2.94
CA SER A 149 -7.61 13.09 -3.65
C SER A 149 -6.34 12.40 -4.16
N ALA A 150 -5.76 11.50 -3.36
CA ALA A 150 -4.61 10.70 -3.79
C ALA A 150 -4.98 9.76 -4.96
N ARG A 151 -6.14 9.10 -4.89
CA ARG A 151 -6.68 8.24 -5.96
C ARG A 151 -6.83 9.02 -7.27
N ASP A 152 -7.44 10.19 -7.21
CA ASP A 152 -7.69 11.02 -8.40
C ASP A 152 -6.37 11.51 -9.03
N ARG A 153 -5.40 11.90 -8.21
CA ARG A 153 -4.07 12.29 -8.71
C ARG A 153 -3.29 11.11 -9.29
N LEU A 154 -3.41 9.92 -8.70
CA LEU A 154 -2.84 8.69 -9.24
C LEU A 154 -3.45 8.36 -10.61
N ALA A 155 -4.76 8.52 -10.76
CA ALA A 155 -5.45 8.28 -12.03
C ALA A 155 -4.94 9.20 -13.16
N ALA A 156 -4.56 10.44 -12.82
CA ALA A 156 -4.01 11.42 -13.75
C ALA A 156 -2.48 11.28 -13.98
N ALA A 157 -1.78 10.49 -13.15
CA ALA A 157 -0.33 10.38 -13.20
C ALA A 157 0.15 9.58 -14.42
N ASN A 158 1.27 10.01 -14.99
CA ASN A 158 1.97 9.26 -16.05
C ASN A 158 2.53 7.95 -15.46
N LEU A 159 2.28 6.82 -16.12
CA LEU A 159 2.71 5.51 -15.65
C LEU A 159 4.24 5.41 -15.47
N ALA A 160 5.02 5.90 -16.43
CA ALA A 160 6.48 5.82 -16.37
C ALA A 160 7.04 6.65 -15.20
N ALA A 161 6.51 7.84 -14.96
CA ALA A 161 6.86 8.69 -13.84
C ALA A 161 6.48 8.03 -12.50
N LEU A 162 5.27 7.44 -12.43
CA LEU A 162 4.82 6.69 -11.26
C LEU A 162 5.77 5.52 -10.93
N LEU A 163 6.12 4.70 -11.93
CA LEU A 163 7.05 3.58 -11.75
C LEU A 163 8.46 4.04 -11.35
N ALA A 164 8.87 5.24 -11.74
CA ALA A 164 10.12 5.87 -11.31
C ALA A 164 10.07 6.43 -9.87
N GLY A 165 8.91 6.35 -9.20
CA GLY A 165 8.75 6.82 -7.82
C GLY A 165 8.24 8.25 -7.68
N GLU A 166 7.79 8.87 -8.76
CA GLU A 166 7.15 10.18 -8.73
C GLU A 166 5.69 10.05 -8.28
N LEU A 167 5.51 9.78 -6.99
CA LEU A 167 4.17 9.65 -6.40
C LEU A 167 3.55 11.03 -6.19
N PRO A 168 2.32 11.29 -6.70
CA PRO A 168 1.61 12.53 -6.41
C PRO A 168 1.40 12.68 -4.90
N LYS A 169 1.66 13.87 -4.35
CA LYS A 169 1.44 14.12 -2.92
C LYS A 169 -0.05 13.95 -2.59
N PRO A 170 -0.38 13.31 -1.46
CA PRO A 170 -1.75 13.10 -1.03
C PRO A 170 -2.46 14.40 -0.64
#